data_7998907cc0d67d02f6396412a6fa0d29
#
_entry.id   7998907cc0d67d02f6396412a6fa0d29
#
_cell.length_a   1.000
_cell.length_b   1.000
_cell.length_c   1.000
_cell.angle_alpha   90.00
_cell.angle_beta   90.00
_cell.angle_gamma   90.00
#
_symmetry.space_group_name_H-M   'P 1'
#
loop_
_entity.id
_entity.type
_entity.pdbx_description
1 polymer ?
#
loop_
_entity_poly.entity_id
_entity_poly.type
_entity_poly.pdbx_seq_one_letter_code
_entity_poly.pdbx_strand_id
1 'polypeptide(L)'
;MTTGVRRVPFLPAAVLGNGELLVTLSARGEVERLFWPHVDHGQHLGELRLGIVAGGETLWLDEEPFDWAQAYVEDATILRTTASDGDRVLELTDLVTPGDPVLARRIRCASPGLRLVVRCRPELDEGRAYGAAYLDPESGALVFYRRGTALALALRSGGTTAAAVYSLATDSDDPPADGSTVAHRSPVAGSLEAELDGEAHVLLAFGSTPAEALARLPLQVSAELEDERRSHDARGLAAARPALDPDLEPLYRRSLLTLELLTDRSTGAVIAAPELDPDFVHCGGYGFVWPRDLVFIILAQLAAGRAELAASALRWLERTQTPEGLWLHRYWTDGTLAPSWGLHQIDETGAVLFAYEAAWRELRDEELDRELWPSARRAGDLLVAFLDSATGLPRASVDLWEQHEGQHSYSAAAVAAGLDAAADLAARHEPELEPAYRTAGEGVREGIEAHLWSEEHGRYLRSRLVGRRDAEGEPVTDVFTSGLRYPNRAVESVDAIDARIDSSLLGLAWPFRVVEPNSPRMRATVAAIESALLQPEGGVLRYEGDDYAGGNPWLLTTLWLGLYYRQLGDEAGLRRCVDYVAARATPLGLLPEQVTREGEPAWVLPLAWSHAMLLLATRPELGIV
;
A
#
# COMPACT_ATOMS: atom_id res chain seq x y z
N MET A 1 -24.22 -20.75 -23.44
CA MET A 1 -23.91 -20.67 -22.01
C MET A 1 -22.82 -19.64 -21.90
N THR A 2 -23.11 -18.51 -21.30
CA THR A 2 -22.13 -17.45 -21.10
C THR A 2 -21.14 -17.96 -20.06
N THR A 3 -19.91 -18.22 -20.49
CA THR A 3 -18.77 -18.47 -19.61
C THR A 3 -18.68 -17.29 -18.65
N GLY A 4 -19.10 -17.50 -17.40
CA GLY A 4 -19.03 -16.47 -16.37
C GLY A 4 -17.55 -16.14 -16.16
N VAL A 5 -17.14 -14.95 -16.57
CA VAL A 5 -15.86 -14.38 -16.14
C VAL A 5 -15.90 -14.36 -14.62
N ARG A 6 -15.08 -15.18 -13.99
CA ARG A 6 -14.94 -15.23 -12.54
C ARG A 6 -14.50 -13.85 -12.07
N ARG A 7 -15.34 -13.16 -11.33
CA ARG A 7 -14.95 -11.88 -10.72
C ARG A 7 -13.98 -12.18 -9.58
N VAL A 8 -12.76 -11.72 -9.70
CA VAL A 8 -11.82 -11.66 -8.58
C VAL A 8 -12.49 -10.83 -7.48
N PRO A 9 -12.52 -11.30 -6.22
CA PRO A 9 -13.04 -10.51 -5.12
C PRO A 9 -12.34 -9.14 -5.09
N PHE A 10 -13.12 -8.10 -4.80
CA PHE A 10 -12.62 -6.73 -4.86
C PHE A 10 -11.60 -6.39 -3.77
N LEU A 11 -11.64 -7.11 -2.63
CA LEU A 11 -10.70 -6.98 -1.53
C LEU A 11 -10.09 -8.35 -1.23
N PRO A 12 -8.75 -8.46 -1.14
CA PRO A 12 -8.12 -9.69 -0.67
C PRO A 12 -8.42 -9.90 0.81
N ALA A 13 -8.40 -11.15 1.26
CA ALA A 13 -8.48 -11.46 2.68
C ALA A 13 -7.09 -11.48 3.33
N ALA A 14 -6.08 -11.92 2.59
CA ALA A 14 -4.72 -12.07 3.08
C ALA A 14 -3.69 -11.66 2.03
N VAL A 15 -2.48 -11.30 2.49
CA VAL A 15 -1.30 -11.02 1.67
C VAL A 15 -0.09 -11.79 2.18
N LEU A 16 0.72 -12.30 1.25
CA LEU A 16 2.00 -12.96 1.51
C LEU A 16 3.06 -12.35 0.59
N GLY A 17 4.32 -12.43 0.97
CA GLY A 17 5.38 -11.90 0.11
C GLY A 17 6.76 -11.92 0.74
N ASN A 18 7.75 -11.43 -0.01
CA ASN A 18 9.13 -11.30 0.43
C ASN A 18 9.82 -10.02 -0.11
N GLY A 19 9.00 -9.07 -0.60
CA GLY A 19 9.49 -7.83 -1.22
C GLY A 19 9.95 -7.97 -2.69
N GLU A 20 9.85 -9.17 -3.28
CA GLU A 20 10.06 -9.44 -4.71
C GLU A 20 8.81 -10.11 -5.32
N LEU A 21 8.24 -11.07 -4.61
CA LEU A 21 6.96 -11.69 -4.92
C LEU A 21 5.93 -11.21 -3.89
N LEU A 22 4.82 -10.63 -4.38
CA LEU A 22 3.64 -10.32 -3.58
C LEU A 22 2.47 -11.18 -4.04
N VAL A 23 1.74 -11.75 -3.09
CA VAL A 23 0.62 -12.67 -3.32
C VAL A 23 -0.60 -12.18 -2.56
N THR A 24 -1.74 -12.07 -3.24
CA THR A 24 -3.03 -11.85 -2.58
C THR A 24 -3.86 -13.13 -2.57
N LEU A 25 -4.60 -13.35 -1.48
CA LEU A 25 -5.45 -14.52 -1.31
C LEU A 25 -6.85 -14.12 -0.87
N SER A 26 -7.85 -14.87 -1.36
CA SER A 26 -9.23 -14.74 -0.92
C SER A 26 -9.47 -15.36 0.46
N ALA A 27 -10.63 -15.10 1.06
CA ALA A 27 -11.06 -15.73 2.30
C ALA A 27 -11.22 -17.28 2.20
N ARG A 28 -11.21 -17.80 0.97
CA ARG A 28 -11.24 -19.23 0.68
C ARG A 28 -9.86 -19.82 0.35
N GLY A 29 -8.80 -19.05 0.57
CA GLY A 29 -7.43 -19.46 0.27
C GLY A 29 -7.11 -19.55 -1.22
N GLU A 30 -7.90 -18.94 -2.09
CA GLU A 30 -7.60 -18.85 -3.51
C GLU A 30 -6.50 -17.80 -3.72
N VAL A 31 -5.52 -18.12 -4.54
CA VAL A 31 -4.54 -17.12 -4.98
C VAL A 31 -5.19 -16.26 -6.06
N GLU A 32 -5.30 -14.97 -5.79
CA GLU A 32 -5.99 -14.02 -6.66
C GLU A 32 -5.04 -13.28 -7.59
N ARG A 33 -3.88 -12.83 -7.05
CA ARG A 33 -2.85 -12.09 -7.78
C ARG A 33 -1.46 -12.57 -7.40
N LEU A 34 -0.54 -12.46 -8.35
CA LEU A 34 0.89 -12.72 -8.18
C LEU A 34 1.65 -11.58 -8.86
N PHE A 35 2.35 -10.75 -8.08
CA PHE A 35 3.18 -9.64 -8.58
C PHE A 35 4.65 -10.02 -8.47
N TRP A 36 5.40 -9.90 -9.57
CA TRP A 36 6.82 -10.18 -9.68
C TRP A 36 7.41 -9.42 -10.90
N PRO A 37 8.65 -8.94 -10.92
CA PRO A 37 9.68 -9.01 -9.86
C PRO A 37 9.58 -7.90 -8.80
N HIS A 38 8.59 -7.05 -8.91
CA HIS A 38 8.29 -5.97 -7.97
C HIS A 38 6.91 -6.18 -7.33
N VAL A 39 6.68 -5.54 -6.19
CA VAL A 39 5.41 -5.70 -5.46
C VAL A 39 4.21 -4.98 -6.11
N ASP A 40 4.46 -4.11 -7.09
CA ASP A 40 3.46 -3.29 -7.78
C ASP A 40 3.06 -3.82 -9.17
N HIS A 41 3.97 -4.49 -9.86
CA HIS A 41 3.77 -5.00 -11.22
C HIS A 41 4.78 -6.11 -11.52
N GLY A 42 4.75 -6.80 -12.62
CA GLY A 42 3.67 -7.29 -13.45
C GLY A 42 2.83 -8.30 -12.69
N GLN A 43 1.57 -8.23 -12.91
CA GLN A 43 0.62 -9.24 -12.43
C GLN A 43 0.63 -10.43 -13.39
N HIS A 44 0.74 -11.67 -12.85
CA HIS A 44 1.04 -12.84 -13.66
C HIS A 44 -0.04 -13.91 -13.63
N LEU A 45 -1.14 -13.72 -12.90
CA LEU A 45 -2.12 -14.76 -12.66
C LEU A 45 -3.50 -14.43 -13.26
N GLY A 46 -3.91 -15.19 -14.26
CA GLY A 46 -5.29 -15.20 -14.71
C GLY A 46 -6.18 -16.13 -13.87
N GLU A 47 -5.62 -17.32 -13.50
CA GLU A 47 -6.34 -18.32 -12.71
C GLU A 47 -5.36 -19.29 -12.04
N LEU A 48 -5.60 -19.60 -10.76
CA LEU A 48 -5.02 -20.75 -10.07
C LEU A 48 -6.14 -21.41 -9.26
N ARG A 49 -6.58 -22.59 -9.69
CA ARG A 49 -7.65 -23.34 -9.05
C ARG A 49 -7.12 -24.60 -8.42
N LEU A 50 -7.72 -24.96 -7.30
CA LEU A 50 -7.45 -26.18 -6.57
C LEU A 50 -8.74 -27.00 -6.51
N GLY A 51 -8.63 -28.26 -6.86
CA GLY A 51 -9.76 -29.19 -6.82
C GLY A 51 -9.38 -30.55 -6.25
N ILE A 52 -10.37 -31.29 -5.84
CA ILE A 52 -10.27 -32.67 -5.36
C ILE A 52 -11.00 -33.56 -6.34
N VAL A 53 -10.36 -34.63 -6.80
CA VAL A 53 -11.00 -35.65 -7.62
C VAL A 53 -11.51 -36.79 -6.70
N ALA A 54 -12.82 -36.94 -6.64
CA ALA A 54 -13.49 -37.95 -5.88
C ALA A 54 -14.53 -38.67 -6.76
N GLY A 55 -14.52 -40.01 -6.80
CA GLY A 55 -15.47 -40.77 -7.60
C GLY A 55 -15.40 -40.52 -9.11
N GLY A 56 -14.33 -39.91 -9.62
CA GLY A 56 -14.13 -39.57 -11.04
C GLY A 56 -14.63 -38.18 -11.44
N GLU A 57 -15.14 -37.41 -10.51
CA GLU A 57 -15.56 -36.00 -10.70
C GLU A 57 -14.58 -35.07 -9.97
N THR A 58 -14.30 -33.91 -10.58
CA THR A 58 -13.50 -32.86 -9.95
C THR A 58 -14.41 -31.91 -9.20
N LEU A 59 -14.20 -31.80 -7.90
CA LEU A 59 -14.84 -30.84 -7.01
C LEU A 59 -13.87 -29.68 -6.83
N TRP A 60 -14.19 -28.55 -7.43
CA TRP A 60 -13.37 -27.34 -7.29
C TRP A 60 -13.65 -26.67 -5.96
N LEU A 61 -12.60 -26.40 -5.17
CA LEU A 61 -12.74 -25.87 -3.81
C LEU A 61 -13.45 -24.50 -3.77
N ASP A 62 -13.30 -23.71 -4.81
CA ASP A 62 -13.95 -22.40 -4.94
C ASP A 62 -15.46 -22.49 -5.23
N GLU A 63 -15.97 -23.61 -5.73
CA GLU A 63 -17.37 -23.82 -6.08
C GLU A 63 -18.15 -24.60 -5.01
N GLU A 64 -17.45 -25.36 -4.19
CA GLU A 64 -18.07 -26.24 -3.18
C GLU A 64 -18.44 -25.49 -1.90
N PRO A 65 -19.50 -25.93 -1.20
CA PRO A 65 -19.96 -25.31 0.04
C PRO A 65 -19.12 -25.75 1.25
N PHE A 66 -17.85 -25.40 1.27
CA PHE A 66 -17.01 -25.59 2.44
C PHE A 66 -17.21 -24.45 3.46
N ASP A 67 -17.11 -24.79 4.73
CA ASP A 67 -16.88 -23.84 5.81
C ASP A 67 -15.39 -23.48 5.84
N TRP A 68 -15.08 -22.19 5.78
CA TRP A 68 -13.72 -21.69 5.68
C TRP A 68 -13.29 -20.94 6.94
N ALA A 69 -12.05 -21.16 7.37
CA ALA A 69 -11.41 -20.39 8.41
C ALA A 69 -9.96 -20.10 8.03
N GLN A 70 -9.52 -18.88 8.33
CA GLN A 70 -8.14 -18.43 8.06
C GLN A 70 -7.51 -17.79 9.29
N ALA A 71 -6.22 -18.02 9.47
CA ALA A 71 -5.40 -17.34 10.46
C ALA A 71 -3.95 -17.26 9.97
N TYR A 72 -3.30 -16.12 10.21
CA TYR A 72 -1.84 -16.12 10.16
C TYR A 72 -1.29 -16.91 11.36
N VAL A 73 -0.19 -17.60 11.14
CA VAL A 73 0.62 -18.09 12.24
C VAL A 73 1.13 -16.89 13.03
N GLU A 74 1.10 -16.99 14.36
CA GLU A 74 1.52 -15.90 15.24
C GLU A 74 2.92 -15.40 14.85
N ASP A 75 3.05 -14.08 14.76
CA ASP A 75 4.30 -13.38 14.41
C ASP A 75 4.97 -13.81 13.11
N ALA A 76 4.19 -14.39 12.19
CA ALA A 76 4.71 -14.81 10.90
C ALA A 76 3.78 -14.46 9.74
N THR A 77 4.36 -14.37 8.54
CA THR A 77 3.63 -14.24 7.28
C THR A 77 3.42 -15.61 6.64
N ILE A 78 2.91 -16.54 7.45
CA ILE A 78 2.48 -17.89 7.07
C ILE A 78 0.97 -17.94 7.31
N LEU A 79 0.20 -18.22 6.27
CA LEU A 79 -1.25 -18.29 6.34
C LEU A 79 -1.69 -19.77 6.47
N ARG A 80 -2.57 -20.05 7.42
CA ARG A 80 -3.30 -21.29 7.52
C ARG A 80 -4.74 -21.08 7.13
N THR A 81 -5.22 -21.91 6.20
CA THR A 81 -6.62 -21.93 5.76
C THR A 81 -7.17 -23.33 5.98
N THR A 82 -8.32 -23.44 6.61
CA THR A 82 -9.05 -24.69 6.79
C THR A 82 -10.34 -24.66 5.99
N ALA A 83 -10.60 -25.71 5.21
CA ALA A 83 -11.85 -25.92 4.50
C ALA A 83 -12.50 -27.21 5.02
N SER A 84 -13.78 -27.16 5.43
CA SER A 84 -14.51 -28.31 5.97
C SER A 84 -15.91 -28.41 5.36
N ASP A 85 -16.32 -29.60 4.94
CA ASP A 85 -17.69 -29.91 4.52
C ASP A 85 -18.41 -30.84 5.51
N GLY A 86 -17.86 -31.01 6.71
CA GLY A 86 -18.35 -31.89 7.76
C GLY A 86 -17.74 -33.28 7.73
N ASP A 87 -17.49 -33.84 6.56
CA ASP A 87 -16.88 -35.18 6.40
C ASP A 87 -15.38 -35.10 6.09
N ARG A 88 -14.99 -34.05 5.39
CA ARG A 88 -13.60 -33.79 4.96
C ARG A 88 -13.08 -32.51 5.58
N VAL A 89 -11.83 -32.51 5.98
CA VAL A 89 -11.10 -31.34 6.43
C VAL A 89 -9.81 -31.25 5.62
N LEU A 90 -9.68 -30.12 4.91
CA LEU A 90 -8.43 -29.77 4.23
C LEU A 90 -7.77 -28.64 5.01
N GLU A 91 -6.48 -28.79 5.25
CA GLU A 91 -5.63 -27.75 5.83
C GLU A 91 -4.63 -27.28 4.78
N LEU A 92 -4.66 -26.00 4.45
CA LEU A 92 -3.71 -25.35 3.58
C LEU A 92 -2.75 -24.51 4.44
N THR A 93 -1.46 -24.61 4.16
CA THR A 93 -0.45 -23.71 4.75
C THR A 93 0.30 -23.05 3.61
N ASP A 94 0.20 -21.73 3.55
CA ASP A 94 0.77 -20.88 2.50
C ASP A 94 1.88 -20.01 3.07
N LEU A 95 2.99 -19.93 2.34
CA LEU A 95 4.07 -18.98 2.60
C LEU A 95 4.78 -18.60 1.30
N VAL A 96 5.40 -17.42 1.30
CA VAL A 96 6.43 -17.06 0.30
C VAL A 96 7.79 -17.23 0.96
N THR A 97 8.72 -17.92 0.28
CA THR A 97 10.07 -18.14 0.83
C THR A 97 10.81 -16.80 0.99
N PRO A 98 11.61 -16.61 2.05
CA PRO A 98 12.28 -15.31 2.29
C PRO A 98 13.32 -14.93 1.22
N GLY A 99 14.02 -15.92 0.67
CA GLY A 99 15.13 -15.72 -0.26
C GLY A 99 14.70 -15.60 -1.72
N ASP A 100 13.90 -16.54 -2.17
CA ASP A 100 13.49 -16.69 -3.56
C ASP A 100 12.02 -16.32 -3.78
N PRO A 101 11.59 -15.89 -4.98
CA PRO A 101 10.20 -15.60 -5.30
C PRO A 101 9.40 -16.90 -5.52
N VAL A 102 9.18 -17.65 -4.45
CA VAL A 102 8.46 -18.92 -4.45
C VAL A 102 7.27 -18.87 -3.52
N LEU A 103 6.06 -19.05 -4.08
CA LEU A 103 4.88 -19.37 -3.30
C LEU A 103 4.86 -20.88 -3.06
N ALA A 104 4.82 -21.27 -1.78
CA ALA A 104 4.80 -22.63 -1.34
C ALA A 104 3.51 -22.90 -0.54
N ARG A 105 2.68 -23.82 -1.04
CA ARG A 105 1.43 -24.27 -0.42
C ARG A 105 1.50 -25.74 -0.05
N ARG A 106 1.33 -26.05 1.22
CA ARG A 106 1.14 -27.41 1.70
C ARG A 106 -0.35 -27.66 1.92
N ILE A 107 -0.82 -28.83 1.47
CA ILE A 107 -2.20 -29.26 1.58
C ILE A 107 -2.23 -30.58 2.33
N ARG A 108 -3.01 -30.66 3.39
CA ARG A 108 -3.23 -31.88 4.19
C ARG A 108 -4.69 -32.26 4.17
N CYS A 109 -4.95 -33.56 4.03
CA CYS A 109 -6.26 -34.14 4.19
C CYS A 109 -6.11 -35.55 4.73
N ALA A 110 -6.87 -35.89 5.77
CA ALA A 110 -6.85 -37.21 6.36
C ALA A 110 -7.71 -38.23 5.59
N SER A 111 -8.56 -37.81 4.65
CA SER A 111 -9.43 -38.70 3.89
C SER A 111 -8.63 -39.49 2.85
N PRO A 112 -8.69 -40.82 2.85
CA PRO A 112 -7.92 -41.62 1.90
C PRO A 112 -8.54 -41.62 0.49
N GLY A 113 -7.71 -41.91 -0.53
CA GLY A 113 -8.16 -42.14 -1.90
C GLY A 113 -8.60 -40.89 -2.66
N LEU A 114 -8.20 -39.74 -2.19
CA LEU A 114 -8.41 -38.49 -2.88
C LEU A 114 -7.24 -38.21 -3.84
N ARG A 115 -7.54 -37.56 -4.96
CA ARG A 115 -6.52 -36.95 -5.85
C ARG A 115 -6.70 -35.45 -5.84
N LEU A 116 -5.58 -34.75 -5.84
CA LEU A 116 -5.53 -33.30 -5.92
C LEU A 116 -5.31 -32.90 -7.38
N VAL A 117 -6.06 -31.92 -7.86
CA VAL A 117 -5.83 -31.26 -9.15
C VAL A 117 -5.53 -29.79 -8.91
N VAL A 118 -4.50 -29.29 -9.59
CA VAL A 118 -4.14 -27.88 -9.63
C VAL A 118 -4.19 -27.41 -11.06
N ARG A 119 -5.00 -26.41 -11.36
CA ARG A 119 -5.08 -25.77 -12.67
C ARG A 119 -4.53 -24.36 -12.59
N CYS A 120 -3.62 -24.01 -13.49
CA CYS A 120 -3.05 -22.68 -13.62
C CYS A 120 -3.22 -22.15 -15.05
N ARG A 121 -3.72 -20.95 -15.17
CA ARG A 121 -3.71 -20.14 -16.38
C ARG A 121 -3.01 -18.82 -16.06
N PRO A 122 -1.71 -18.72 -16.30
CA PRO A 122 -1.01 -17.47 -16.10
C PRO A 122 -1.33 -16.45 -17.18
N GLU A 123 -1.24 -15.18 -16.82
CA GLU A 123 -1.26 -14.02 -17.72
C GLU A 123 0.04 -13.25 -17.51
N LEU A 124 1.17 -13.88 -17.90
CA LEU A 124 2.50 -13.35 -17.62
C LEU A 124 2.66 -11.93 -18.17
N ASP A 125 3.15 -11.01 -17.33
CA ASP A 125 3.27 -9.58 -17.62
C ASP A 125 1.93 -8.97 -18.10
N GLU A 126 0.84 -9.31 -17.41
CA GLU A 126 -0.52 -8.83 -17.71
C GLU A 126 -0.97 -9.14 -19.15
N GLY A 127 -0.33 -10.06 -19.79
CA GLY A 127 -0.53 -10.36 -21.21
C GLY A 127 -0.99 -11.77 -21.50
N ARG A 128 -1.97 -11.88 -22.41
CA ARG A 128 -2.49 -13.16 -22.93
C ARG A 128 -1.79 -13.62 -24.20
N ALA A 129 -1.01 -12.76 -24.83
CA ALA A 129 -0.33 -13.07 -26.10
C ALA A 129 1.11 -13.55 -25.89
N TYR A 130 1.58 -14.39 -26.83
CA TYR A 130 2.98 -14.85 -26.89
C TYR A 130 3.44 -15.68 -25.67
N GLY A 131 2.53 -16.20 -24.85
CA GLY A 131 2.85 -17.18 -23.83
C GLY A 131 3.00 -18.59 -24.41
N ALA A 132 3.88 -19.37 -23.79
CA ALA A 132 4.04 -20.79 -24.08
C ALA A 132 4.24 -21.58 -22.80
N ALA A 133 4.03 -22.90 -22.85
CA ALA A 133 4.29 -23.78 -21.74
C ALA A 133 4.84 -25.12 -22.21
N TYR A 134 5.55 -25.78 -21.31
CA TYR A 134 5.97 -27.18 -21.50
C TYR A 134 6.01 -27.90 -20.16
N LEU A 135 5.91 -29.23 -20.24
CA LEU A 135 6.18 -30.11 -19.10
C LEU A 135 7.68 -30.40 -19.07
N ASP A 136 8.35 -30.02 -17.98
CA ASP A 136 9.74 -30.37 -17.78
C ASP A 136 9.87 -31.85 -17.37
N PRO A 137 10.57 -32.68 -18.18
CA PRO A 137 10.60 -34.14 -17.95
C PRO A 137 11.43 -34.55 -16.72
N GLU A 138 12.35 -33.70 -16.25
CA GLU A 138 13.21 -34.01 -15.12
C GLU A 138 12.51 -33.68 -13.79
N SER A 139 11.90 -32.52 -13.71
CA SER A 139 11.23 -32.06 -12.50
C SER A 139 9.74 -32.42 -12.43
N GLY A 140 9.11 -32.74 -13.57
CA GLY A 140 7.67 -32.91 -13.69
C GLY A 140 6.87 -31.63 -13.46
N ALA A 141 7.50 -30.46 -13.52
CA ALA A 141 6.86 -29.17 -13.39
C ALA A 141 6.30 -28.69 -14.73
N LEU A 142 5.17 -28.00 -14.69
CA LEU A 142 4.71 -27.19 -15.82
C LEU A 142 5.45 -25.85 -15.80
N VAL A 143 6.09 -25.52 -16.91
CA VAL A 143 6.81 -24.26 -17.07
C VAL A 143 6.09 -23.39 -18.08
N PHE A 144 5.54 -22.29 -17.58
CA PHE A 144 4.96 -21.24 -18.41
C PHE A 144 6.00 -20.16 -18.64
N TYR A 145 6.12 -19.63 -19.84
CA TYR A 145 7.11 -18.60 -20.12
C TYR A 145 6.69 -17.64 -21.21
N ARG A 146 7.20 -16.45 -21.09
CA ARG A 146 7.13 -15.35 -22.04
C ARG A 146 8.48 -14.62 -22.02
N ARG A 147 8.70 -13.66 -22.91
CA ARG A 147 9.96 -12.91 -22.94
C ARG A 147 10.28 -12.28 -21.57
N GLY A 148 11.35 -12.73 -20.94
CA GLY A 148 11.86 -12.16 -19.68
C GLY A 148 11.14 -12.63 -18.41
N THR A 149 10.10 -13.49 -18.54
CA THR A 149 9.32 -13.98 -17.39
C THR A 149 9.02 -15.46 -17.57
N ALA A 150 9.26 -16.22 -16.51
CA ALA A 150 8.90 -17.63 -16.44
C ALA A 150 8.29 -17.95 -15.06
N LEU A 151 7.29 -18.84 -15.08
CA LEU A 151 6.62 -19.40 -13.90
C LEU A 151 6.68 -20.92 -13.98
N ALA A 152 7.30 -21.55 -13.00
CA ALA A 152 7.31 -22.99 -12.84
C ALA A 152 6.29 -23.42 -11.79
N LEU A 153 5.34 -24.29 -12.16
CA LEU A 153 4.34 -24.89 -11.28
C LEU A 153 4.68 -26.36 -11.05
N ALA A 154 4.87 -26.76 -9.81
CA ALA A 154 5.07 -28.15 -9.44
C ALA A 154 4.00 -28.63 -8.42
N LEU A 155 3.57 -29.87 -8.59
CA LEU A 155 2.75 -30.61 -7.63
C LEU A 155 3.58 -31.79 -7.12
N ARG A 156 3.70 -31.94 -5.79
CA ARG A 156 4.46 -32.99 -5.11
C ARG A 156 3.55 -33.72 -4.13
N SER A 157 3.63 -35.04 -4.07
CA SER A 157 2.91 -35.87 -3.09
C SER A 157 3.75 -37.10 -2.73
N GLY A 158 3.72 -37.53 -1.46
CA GLY A 158 4.39 -38.75 -1.00
C GLY A 158 5.91 -38.75 -1.18
N GLY A 159 6.58 -37.58 -1.21
CA GLY A 159 8.04 -37.48 -1.40
C GLY A 159 8.54 -37.79 -2.82
N THR A 160 7.64 -38.03 -3.74
CA THR A 160 7.94 -38.26 -5.15
C THR A 160 7.40 -37.13 -6.02
N THR A 161 8.05 -36.89 -7.15
CA THR A 161 7.50 -36.03 -8.21
C THR A 161 6.26 -36.72 -8.77
N ALA A 162 5.10 -36.27 -8.35
CA ALA A 162 3.86 -36.86 -8.81
C ALA A 162 3.28 -36.02 -9.94
N ALA A 163 3.75 -36.22 -11.15
CA ALA A 163 2.97 -35.87 -12.32
C ALA A 163 2.41 -37.15 -12.91
N ALA A 164 1.40 -37.71 -12.30
CA ALA A 164 0.73 -38.85 -12.88
C ALA A 164 -0.12 -38.46 -14.07
N VAL A 165 -0.72 -37.27 -14.02
CA VAL A 165 -1.55 -36.73 -15.12
C VAL A 165 -1.27 -35.23 -15.25
N TYR A 166 -1.00 -34.79 -16.47
CA TYR A 166 -0.91 -33.37 -16.79
C TYR A 166 -1.76 -33.08 -18.03
N SER A 167 -2.19 -31.84 -18.17
CA SER A 167 -2.78 -31.35 -19.40
C SER A 167 -2.27 -29.95 -19.72
N LEU A 168 -2.07 -29.67 -20.99
CA LEU A 168 -1.79 -28.36 -21.52
C LEU A 168 -2.87 -28.01 -22.54
N ALA A 169 -3.49 -26.87 -22.39
CA ALA A 169 -4.57 -26.41 -23.26
C ALA A 169 -4.28 -25.02 -23.81
N THR A 170 -4.81 -24.74 -24.98
CA THR A 170 -4.91 -23.41 -25.56
C THR A 170 -6.39 -23.06 -25.64
N ASP A 171 -6.79 -22.03 -24.88
CA ASP A 171 -8.09 -21.34 -24.98
C ASP A 171 -9.37 -22.23 -24.92
N SER A 172 -9.31 -23.41 -24.32
CA SER A 172 -10.50 -24.24 -24.10
C SER A 172 -10.62 -24.66 -22.65
N ASP A 173 -11.85 -24.71 -22.14
CA ASP A 173 -12.15 -25.20 -20.79
C ASP A 173 -11.86 -26.70 -20.63
N ASP A 174 -11.71 -27.41 -21.76
CA ASP A 174 -11.35 -28.82 -21.80
C ASP A 174 -9.87 -29.04 -22.14
N PRO A 175 -9.13 -29.79 -21.31
CA PRO A 175 -7.76 -30.15 -21.63
C PRO A 175 -7.71 -31.00 -22.92
N PRO A 176 -6.74 -30.79 -23.82
CA PRO A 176 -6.56 -31.68 -24.95
C PRO A 176 -6.23 -33.09 -24.45
N ALA A 177 -6.96 -34.06 -24.93
CA ALA A 177 -6.76 -35.47 -24.59
C ALA A 177 -5.54 -36.10 -25.33
N ASP A 178 -4.67 -35.30 -25.95
CA ASP A 178 -3.64 -35.76 -26.88
C ASP A 178 -2.27 -36.01 -26.25
N GLY A 179 -2.12 -35.76 -24.91
CA GLY A 179 -0.85 -35.97 -24.22
C GLY A 179 0.28 -35.03 -24.68
N SER A 180 -0.07 -33.88 -25.25
CA SER A 180 0.93 -32.87 -25.67
C SER A 180 1.72 -32.36 -24.48
N THR A 181 3.05 -32.33 -24.61
CA THR A 181 3.98 -31.81 -23.59
C THR A 181 4.38 -30.36 -23.83
N VAL A 182 3.86 -29.73 -24.89
CA VAL A 182 4.17 -28.35 -25.27
C VAL A 182 2.92 -27.63 -25.77
N ALA A 183 2.70 -26.42 -25.28
CA ALA A 183 1.70 -25.50 -25.80
C ALA A 183 2.37 -24.15 -26.14
N HIS A 184 2.06 -23.59 -27.30
CA HIS A 184 2.69 -22.36 -27.80
C HIS A 184 1.70 -21.36 -28.42
N ARG A 185 0.41 -21.59 -28.20
CA ARG A 185 -0.66 -20.68 -28.63
C ARG A 185 -1.35 -20.15 -27.38
N SER A 186 -1.20 -18.86 -27.14
CA SER A 186 -1.82 -18.18 -25.99
C SER A 186 -3.31 -17.93 -26.20
N PRO A 187 -4.10 -17.86 -25.12
CA PRO A 187 -3.69 -18.12 -23.73
C PRO A 187 -3.38 -19.61 -23.50
N VAL A 188 -2.43 -19.89 -22.58
CA VAL A 188 -2.03 -21.26 -22.23
C VAL A 188 -2.50 -21.54 -20.80
N ALA A 189 -3.15 -22.68 -20.61
CA ALA A 189 -3.47 -23.22 -19.30
C ALA A 189 -2.85 -24.62 -19.12
N GLY A 190 -2.58 -24.99 -17.89
CA GLY A 190 -2.08 -26.32 -17.57
C GLY A 190 -2.63 -26.84 -16.25
N SER A 191 -2.74 -28.16 -16.15
CA SER A 191 -3.18 -28.82 -14.92
C SER A 191 -2.20 -29.92 -14.55
N LEU A 192 -1.98 -30.06 -13.24
CA LEU A 192 -1.26 -31.20 -12.64
C LEU A 192 -2.20 -31.92 -11.70
N GLU A 193 -2.13 -33.24 -11.70
CA GLU A 193 -2.94 -34.08 -10.84
C GLU A 193 -2.05 -35.12 -10.14
N ALA A 194 -2.26 -35.32 -8.83
CA ALA A 194 -1.54 -36.29 -8.02
C ALA A 194 -2.43 -36.91 -6.98
N GLU A 195 -2.11 -38.14 -6.55
CA GLU A 195 -2.75 -38.74 -5.37
C GLU A 195 -2.41 -37.91 -4.12
N LEU A 196 -3.41 -37.67 -3.27
CA LEU A 196 -3.26 -36.99 -2.00
C LEU A 196 -3.09 -38.07 -0.92
N ASP A 197 -1.85 -38.48 -0.71
CA ASP A 197 -1.48 -39.46 0.35
C ASP A 197 -1.17 -38.71 1.65
N GLY A 198 -2.23 -38.20 2.29
CA GLY A 198 -2.16 -37.40 3.51
C GLY A 198 -1.66 -35.97 3.32
N GLU A 199 -0.67 -35.75 2.47
CA GLU A 199 -0.05 -34.44 2.23
C GLU A 199 0.38 -34.26 0.77
N ALA A 200 0.16 -33.05 0.23
CA ALA A 200 0.67 -32.62 -1.07
C ALA A 200 1.19 -31.17 -1.01
N HIS A 201 2.06 -30.83 -1.97
CA HIS A 201 2.68 -29.51 -2.06
C HIS A 201 2.48 -28.91 -3.45
N VAL A 202 1.95 -27.70 -3.51
CA VAL A 202 1.86 -26.87 -4.71
C VAL A 202 2.92 -25.78 -4.60
N LEU A 203 3.80 -25.71 -5.59
CA LEU A 203 4.95 -24.82 -5.60
C LEU A 203 4.92 -23.98 -6.87
N LEU A 204 4.97 -22.66 -6.73
CA LEU A 204 5.06 -21.72 -7.85
C LEU A 204 6.34 -20.90 -7.68
N ALA A 205 7.23 -20.98 -8.64
CA ALA A 205 8.51 -20.26 -8.63
C ALA A 205 8.64 -19.36 -9.86
N PHE A 206 9.03 -18.11 -9.65
CA PHE A 206 9.31 -17.15 -10.72
C PHE A 206 10.80 -17.11 -11.08
N GLY A 207 11.09 -16.72 -12.32
CA GLY A 207 12.42 -16.44 -12.81
C GLY A 207 12.35 -15.66 -14.12
N SER A 208 13.45 -15.02 -14.50
CA SER A 208 13.58 -14.34 -15.79
C SER A 208 13.73 -15.33 -16.96
N THR A 209 14.06 -16.58 -16.66
CA THR A 209 14.16 -17.70 -17.59
C THR A 209 13.53 -18.97 -17.01
N PRO A 210 13.09 -19.92 -17.87
CA PRO A 210 12.62 -21.22 -17.44
C PRO A 210 13.60 -21.97 -16.52
N ALA A 211 14.88 -21.93 -16.84
CA ALA A 211 15.91 -22.59 -16.04
C ALA A 211 16.03 -22.00 -14.63
N GLU A 212 15.93 -20.68 -14.52
CA GLU A 212 15.95 -19.97 -13.24
C GLU A 212 14.71 -20.31 -12.40
N ALA A 213 13.51 -20.27 -12.99
CA ALA A 213 12.29 -20.65 -12.29
C ALA A 213 12.32 -22.11 -11.79
N LEU A 214 12.81 -23.04 -12.62
CA LEU A 214 12.98 -24.44 -12.22
C LEU A 214 13.99 -24.64 -11.09
N ALA A 215 15.13 -23.92 -11.14
CA ALA A 215 16.19 -24.01 -10.15
C ALA A 215 15.75 -23.51 -8.76
N ARG A 216 14.74 -22.64 -8.69
CA ARG A 216 14.17 -22.09 -7.44
C ARG A 216 13.11 -23.00 -6.82
N LEU A 217 12.59 -24.00 -7.53
CA LEU A 217 11.57 -24.90 -6.98
C LEU A 217 12.15 -25.76 -5.85
N PRO A 218 11.63 -25.63 -4.60
CA PRO A 218 12.01 -26.54 -3.54
C PRO A 218 11.46 -27.95 -3.79
N LEU A 219 12.06 -28.95 -3.16
CA LEU A 219 11.58 -30.33 -3.28
C LEU A 219 10.20 -30.51 -2.63
N GLN A 220 9.95 -29.81 -1.52
CA GLN A 220 8.71 -29.85 -0.76
C GLN A 220 8.58 -28.62 0.14
N VAL A 221 7.39 -28.35 0.68
CA VAL A 221 7.19 -27.41 1.79
C VAL A 221 7.56 -28.14 3.08
N SER A 222 8.81 -28.07 3.45
CA SER A 222 9.30 -28.73 4.65
C SER A 222 9.08 -27.87 5.91
N ALA A 223 9.22 -28.49 7.08
CA ALA A 223 9.24 -27.75 8.33
C ALA A 223 10.36 -26.70 8.36
N GLU A 224 11.50 -27.00 7.71
CA GLU A 224 12.61 -26.06 7.60
C GLU A 224 12.23 -24.78 6.85
N LEU A 225 11.44 -24.85 5.77
CA LEU A 225 10.96 -23.66 5.06
C LEU A 225 10.01 -22.81 5.93
N GLU A 226 9.12 -23.46 6.68
CA GLU A 226 8.27 -22.73 7.65
C GLU A 226 9.13 -22.09 8.75
N ASP A 227 10.13 -22.79 9.28
CA ASP A 227 11.04 -22.30 10.31
C ASP A 227 11.95 -21.18 9.76
N GLU A 228 12.37 -21.26 8.51
CA GLU A 228 13.11 -20.18 7.84
C GLU A 228 12.25 -18.93 7.73
N ARG A 229 10.99 -19.06 7.30
CA ARG A 229 10.05 -17.92 7.21
C ARG A 229 9.80 -17.32 8.60
N ARG A 230 9.50 -18.16 9.62
CA ARG A 230 9.33 -17.70 11.01
C ARG A 230 10.57 -16.97 11.53
N SER A 231 11.75 -17.52 11.26
CA SER A 231 13.01 -16.92 11.70
C SER A 231 13.28 -15.58 11.01
N HIS A 232 12.89 -15.45 9.73
CA HIS A 232 13.00 -14.20 9.01
C HIS A 232 12.08 -13.13 9.64
N ASP A 233 10.80 -13.42 9.80
CA ASP A 233 9.82 -12.52 10.38
C ASP A 233 10.17 -12.15 11.82
N ALA A 234 10.60 -13.13 12.62
CA ALA A 234 11.03 -12.89 13.99
C ALA A 234 12.24 -11.96 14.10
N ARG A 235 13.22 -12.04 13.16
CA ARG A 235 14.33 -11.09 13.12
C ARG A 235 13.86 -9.68 12.81
N GLY A 236 12.96 -9.51 11.84
CA GLY A 236 12.37 -8.22 11.51
C GLY A 236 11.62 -7.60 12.71
N LEU A 237 10.82 -8.42 13.40
CA LEU A 237 10.10 -7.99 14.59
C LEU A 237 10.98 -7.72 15.80
N ALA A 238 12.05 -8.51 15.99
CA ALA A 238 12.99 -8.30 17.11
C ALA A 238 13.82 -7.01 16.97
N ALA A 239 14.00 -6.52 15.74
CA ALA A 239 14.65 -5.24 15.49
C ALA A 239 13.74 -4.04 15.81
N ALA A 240 12.42 -4.26 15.93
CA ALA A 240 11.47 -3.20 16.19
C ALA A 240 11.29 -2.95 17.70
N ARG A 241 11.03 -1.69 18.05
CA ARG A 241 10.58 -1.32 19.41
C ARG A 241 9.15 -1.85 19.59
N PRO A 242 8.77 -2.40 20.75
CA PRO A 242 7.40 -2.91 20.99
C PRO A 242 6.37 -1.79 21.08
N ALA A 243 5.09 -2.12 20.94
CA ALA A 243 4.00 -1.19 21.26
C ALA A 243 4.08 -0.76 22.74
N LEU A 244 3.55 0.43 23.06
CA LEU A 244 3.48 0.87 24.45
C LEU A 244 2.37 0.17 25.23
N ASP A 245 1.28 -0.17 24.55
CA ASP A 245 0.17 -0.92 25.12
C ASP A 245 0.30 -2.41 24.71
N PRO A 246 0.52 -3.31 25.67
CA PRO A 246 0.64 -4.74 25.40
C PRO A 246 -0.60 -5.35 24.73
N ASP A 247 -1.80 -4.80 24.95
CA ASP A 247 -3.03 -5.31 24.33
C ASP A 247 -3.06 -5.04 22.83
N LEU A 248 -2.32 -4.05 22.35
CA LEU A 248 -2.18 -3.69 20.94
C LEU A 248 -0.97 -4.35 20.26
N GLU A 249 -0.09 -4.99 21.02
CA GLU A 249 1.14 -5.60 20.50
C GLU A 249 0.89 -6.57 19.34
N PRO A 250 -0.12 -7.46 19.37
CA PRO A 250 -0.37 -8.36 18.23
C PRO A 250 -0.71 -7.62 16.94
N LEU A 251 -1.57 -6.58 17.01
CA LEU A 251 -1.94 -5.77 15.85
C LEU A 251 -0.79 -4.88 15.38
N TYR A 252 0.00 -4.35 16.31
CA TYR A 252 1.21 -3.59 16.03
C TYR A 252 2.23 -4.45 15.25
N ARG A 253 2.52 -5.67 15.72
CA ARG A 253 3.44 -6.61 15.06
C ARG A 253 2.93 -7.02 13.68
N ARG A 254 1.62 -7.28 13.55
CA ARG A 254 1.00 -7.53 12.24
C ARG A 254 1.15 -6.34 11.30
N SER A 255 1.02 -5.11 11.79
CA SER A 255 1.21 -3.90 10.98
C SER A 255 2.66 -3.76 10.50
N LEU A 256 3.65 -4.06 11.35
CA LEU A 256 5.07 -4.08 10.94
C LEU A 256 5.32 -5.09 9.81
N LEU A 257 4.79 -6.31 9.94
CA LEU A 257 4.91 -7.36 8.93
C LEU A 257 4.18 -6.97 7.63
N THR A 258 2.99 -6.35 7.74
CA THR A 258 2.22 -5.91 6.57
C THR A 258 2.98 -4.84 5.78
N LEU A 259 3.56 -3.84 6.45
CA LEU A 259 4.38 -2.83 5.78
C LEU A 259 5.60 -3.45 5.08
N GLU A 260 6.21 -4.48 5.67
CA GLU A 260 7.33 -5.20 5.05
C GLU A 260 6.89 -5.95 3.78
N LEU A 261 5.70 -6.58 3.78
CA LEU A 261 5.14 -7.25 2.60
C LEU A 261 4.87 -6.28 1.45
N LEU A 262 4.48 -5.03 1.75
CA LEU A 262 4.19 -3.99 0.76
C LEU A 262 5.44 -3.21 0.33
N THR A 263 6.60 -3.52 0.91
CA THR A 263 7.88 -2.89 0.58
C THR A 263 8.58 -3.67 -0.53
N ASP A 264 8.94 -3.00 -1.61
CA ASP A 264 9.84 -3.56 -2.63
C ASP A 264 11.27 -3.62 -2.08
N ARG A 265 11.83 -4.83 -1.94
CA ARG A 265 13.13 -5.02 -1.30
C ARG A 265 14.31 -4.50 -2.13
N SER A 266 14.13 -4.36 -3.45
CA SER A 266 15.20 -3.90 -4.34
C SER A 266 15.34 -2.39 -4.34
N THR A 267 14.25 -1.68 -4.08
CA THR A 267 14.18 -0.23 -4.19
C THR A 267 13.94 0.48 -2.87
N GLY A 268 13.28 -0.18 -1.90
CA GLY A 268 12.85 0.42 -0.64
C GLY A 268 11.53 1.18 -0.74
N ALA A 269 10.90 1.21 -1.90
CA ALA A 269 9.59 1.80 -2.13
C ALA A 269 8.50 0.98 -1.43
N VAL A 270 7.43 1.64 -0.99
CA VAL A 270 6.27 0.97 -0.38
C VAL A 270 5.01 1.36 -1.13
N ILE A 271 4.31 0.38 -1.68
CA ILE A 271 3.02 0.63 -2.35
C ILE A 271 1.93 0.95 -1.35
N ALA A 272 0.94 1.75 -1.77
CA ALA A 272 -0.19 2.11 -0.90
C ALA A 272 -1.04 0.88 -0.54
N ALA A 273 -1.37 0.04 -1.52
CA ALA A 273 -2.05 -1.24 -1.33
C ALA A 273 -1.76 -2.16 -2.52
N PRO A 274 -1.96 -3.49 -2.41
CA PRO A 274 -1.92 -4.37 -3.57
C PRO A 274 -2.93 -3.91 -4.63
N GLU A 275 -2.54 -3.88 -5.90
CA GLU A 275 -3.43 -3.44 -6.97
C GLU A 275 -4.57 -4.43 -7.21
N LEU A 276 -5.79 -3.94 -7.19
CA LEU A 276 -7.01 -4.73 -7.34
C LEU A 276 -7.90 -4.28 -8.50
N ASP A 277 -7.64 -3.09 -9.04
CA ASP A 277 -8.47 -2.44 -10.06
C ASP A 277 -7.62 -1.86 -11.21
N PRO A 278 -6.85 -2.72 -11.93
CA PRO A 278 -5.90 -2.28 -12.94
C PRO A 278 -6.56 -1.53 -14.11
N ASP A 279 -7.86 -1.73 -14.33
CA ASP A 279 -8.63 -1.06 -15.38
C ASP A 279 -9.23 0.28 -14.90
N PHE A 280 -8.96 0.70 -13.67
CA PHE A 280 -9.46 1.94 -13.05
C PHE A 280 -10.99 2.08 -13.12
N VAL A 281 -11.72 0.98 -12.94
CA VAL A 281 -13.20 0.97 -13.00
C VAL A 281 -13.82 1.52 -11.72
N HIS A 282 -13.18 1.30 -10.58
CA HIS A 282 -13.69 1.65 -9.25
C HIS A 282 -12.88 2.75 -8.58
N CYS A 283 -11.57 2.79 -8.82
CA CYS A 283 -10.65 3.77 -8.27
C CYS A 283 -9.54 4.11 -9.26
N GLY A 284 -8.61 4.93 -8.84
CA GLY A 284 -7.46 5.32 -9.65
C GLY A 284 -6.25 4.38 -9.57
N GLY A 285 -6.41 3.18 -9.00
CA GLY A 285 -5.33 2.23 -8.74
C GLY A 285 -4.58 2.56 -7.44
N TYR A 286 -4.09 1.53 -6.74
CA TYR A 286 -3.39 1.66 -5.46
C TYR A 286 -2.04 0.95 -5.41
N GLY A 287 -1.72 0.16 -6.43
CA GLY A 287 -0.42 -0.51 -6.57
C GLY A 287 0.72 0.45 -6.91
N PHE A 288 0.71 1.67 -6.34
CA PHE A 288 1.68 2.73 -6.60
C PHE A 288 2.25 3.28 -5.30
N VAL A 289 3.29 4.09 -5.44
CA VAL A 289 3.95 4.80 -4.33
C VAL A 289 3.62 6.27 -4.40
N TRP A 290 2.91 6.80 -3.39
CA TRP A 290 2.74 8.23 -3.19
C TRP A 290 3.84 8.73 -2.25
N PRO A 291 4.59 9.77 -2.61
CA PRO A 291 5.60 10.35 -1.71
C PRO A 291 5.04 10.75 -0.34
N ARG A 292 3.84 11.29 -0.30
CA ARG A 292 3.14 11.65 0.95
C ARG A 292 2.92 10.44 1.85
N ASP A 293 2.33 9.37 1.32
CA ASP A 293 2.08 8.11 2.04
C ASP A 293 3.39 7.52 2.56
N LEU A 294 4.41 7.51 1.69
CA LEU A 294 5.74 7.00 2.02
C LEU A 294 6.37 7.78 3.18
N VAL A 295 6.14 9.10 3.29
CA VAL A 295 6.59 9.91 4.43
C VAL A 295 6.00 9.40 5.74
N PHE A 296 4.69 9.14 5.81
CA PHE A 296 4.08 8.60 7.04
C PHE A 296 4.59 7.19 7.36
N ILE A 297 4.86 6.38 6.34
CA ILE A 297 5.46 5.06 6.50
C ILE A 297 6.89 5.19 7.04
N ILE A 298 7.71 6.10 6.51
CA ILE A 298 9.06 6.40 7.01
C ILE A 298 8.99 6.82 8.48
N LEU A 299 8.12 7.75 8.84
CA LEU A 299 7.93 8.19 10.23
C LEU A 299 7.55 7.01 11.14
N ALA A 300 6.68 6.12 10.68
CA ALA A 300 6.29 4.92 11.42
C ALA A 300 7.46 3.94 11.60
N GLN A 301 8.27 3.73 10.55
CA GLN A 301 9.48 2.88 10.63
C GLN A 301 10.52 3.48 11.58
N LEU A 302 10.72 4.80 11.56
CA LEU A 302 11.59 5.51 12.51
C LEU A 302 11.10 5.33 13.94
N ALA A 303 9.81 5.56 14.20
CA ALA A 303 9.20 5.38 15.52
C ALA A 303 9.34 3.93 16.02
N ALA A 304 9.16 2.97 15.13
CA ALA A 304 9.36 1.56 15.43
C ALA A 304 10.86 1.16 15.56
N GLY A 305 11.82 2.05 15.28
CA GLY A 305 13.26 1.77 15.36
C GLY A 305 13.80 0.96 14.17
N ARG A 306 13.06 0.86 13.07
CA ARG A 306 13.45 0.11 11.87
C ARG A 306 14.25 1.01 10.90
N ALA A 307 15.43 1.44 11.34
CA ALA A 307 16.27 2.41 10.67
C ALA A 307 16.62 2.06 9.21
N GLU A 308 16.90 0.79 8.92
CA GLU A 308 17.30 0.35 7.57
C GLU A 308 16.17 0.51 6.56
N LEU A 309 14.92 0.17 6.93
CA LEU A 309 13.77 0.34 6.06
C LEU A 309 13.46 1.84 5.82
N ALA A 310 13.53 2.65 6.88
CA ALA A 310 13.36 4.10 6.75
C ALA A 310 14.43 4.70 5.83
N ALA A 311 15.70 4.34 6.00
CA ALA A 311 16.81 4.82 5.17
C ALA A 311 16.68 4.38 3.70
N SER A 312 16.22 3.13 3.46
CA SER A 312 15.99 2.64 2.10
C SER A 312 14.88 3.43 1.38
N ALA A 313 13.77 3.71 2.07
CA ALA A 313 12.68 4.52 1.55
C ALA A 313 13.10 5.99 1.29
N LEU A 314 13.91 6.58 2.18
CA LEU A 314 14.48 7.92 1.99
C LEU A 314 15.39 8.00 0.76
N ARG A 315 16.24 6.99 0.54
CA ARG A 315 17.05 6.90 -0.67
C ARG A 315 16.23 6.73 -1.94
N TRP A 316 15.09 6.01 -1.84
CA TRP A 316 14.17 5.91 -2.96
C TRP A 316 13.58 7.29 -3.29
N LEU A 317 13.15 8.07 -2.29
CA LEU A 317 12.68 9.45 -2.48
C LEU A 317 13.77 10.33 -3.12
N GLU A 318 15.02 10.25 -2.65
CA GLU A 318 16.15 11.00 -3.23
C GLU A 318 16.29 10.71 -4.73
N ARG A 319 16.25 9.44 -5.15
CA ARG A 319 16.41 9.03 -6.54
C ARG A 319 15.24 9.42 -7.45
N THR A 320 14.03 9.55 -6.90
CA THR A 320 12.80 9.83 -7.68
C THR A 320 12.45 11.31 -7.78
N GLN A 321 13.23 12.16 -7.11
CA GLN A 321 13.06 13.61 -7.20
C GLN A 321 13.30 14.11 -8.62
N THR A 322 12.44 15.01 -9.11
CA THR A 322 12.66 15.66 -10.40
C THR A 322 13.89 16.58 -10.37
N PRO A 323 14.50 16.89 -11.52
CA PRO A 323 15.63 17.83 -11.58
C PRO A 323 15.33 19.21 -10.99
N GLU A 324 14.04 19.63 -11.03
CA GLU A 324 13.57 20.91 -10.49
C GLU A 324 13.45 20.90 -8.97
N GLY A 325 13.45 19.73 -8.33
CA GLY A 325 13.44 19.59 -6.88
C GLY A 325 12.08 19.16 -6.28
N LEU A 326 11.09 18.79 -7.09
CA LEU A 326 9.79 18.35 -6.59
C LEU A 326 9.61 16.83 -6.72
N TRP A 327 8.63 16.31 -6.00
CA TRP A 327 8.06 14.99 -6.22
C TRP A 327 6.69 15.14 -6.88
N LEU A 328 6.42 14.22 -7.82
CA LEU A 328 5.15 14.17 -8.54
C LEU A 328 4.20 13.21 -7.83
N HIS A 329 2.94 13.29 -8.14
CA HIS A 329 1.80 12.64 -7.50
C HIS A 329 2.04 11.18 -7.09
N ARG A 330 2.54 10.30 -7.99
CA ARG A 330 2.78 8.90 -7.67
C ARG A 330 3.71 8.21 -8.68
N TYR A 331 4.30 7.12 -8.24
CA TYR A 331 5.33 6.40 -8.97
C TYR A 331 5.11 4.89 -8.91
N TRP A 332 5.69 4.19 -9.88
CA TRP A 332 5.98 2.78 -9.74
C TRP A 332 7.13 2.58 -8.73
N THR A 333 7.29 1.36 -8.19
CA THR A 333 8.38 1.07 -7.23
C THR A 333 9.77 1.25 -7.83
N ASP A 334 9.92 1.11 -9.14
CA ASP A 334 11.18 1.37 -9.86
C ASP A 334 11.54 2.86 -9.98
N GLY A 335 10.65 3.75 -9.53
CA GLY A 335 10.82 5.20 -9.56
C GLY A 335 10.33 5.86 -10.85
N THR A 336 9.78 5.12 -11.79
CA THR A 336 9.15 5.71 -12.97
C THR A 336 7.79 6.31 -12.63
N LEU A 337 7.40 7.38 -13.34
CA LEU A 337 6.14 8.06 -13.10
C LEU A 337 4.95 7.13 -13.43
N ALA A 338 4.07 6.93 -12.46
CA ALA A 338 2.85 6.16 -12.64
C ALA A 338 1.74 6.99 -13.35
N PRO A 339 0.76 6.32 -13.98
CA PRO A 339 -0.41 7.00 -14.54
C PRO A 339 -1.08 7.90 -13.51
N SER A 340 -1.35 9.15 -13.84
CA SER A 340 -1.85 10.15 -12.92
C SER A 340 -2.76 11.15 -13.62
N TRP A 341 -3.76 11.67 -12.90
CA TRP A 341 -4.67 12.74 -13.33
C TRP A 341 -4.28 14.12 -12.78
N GLY A 342 -3.47 14.19 -11.71
CA GLY A 342 -2.95 15.42 -11.15
C GLY A 342 -1.48 15.26 -10.81
N LEU A 343 -0.59 15.89 -11.60
CA LEU A 343 0.85 15.66 -11.46
C LEU A 343 1.49 16.42 -10.31
N HIS A 344 0.83 17.42 -9.73
CA HIS A 344 1.47 18.33 -8.81
C HIS A 344 0.69 18.54 -7.53
N GLN A 345 1.20 17.93 -6.48
CA GLN A 345 0.76 18.09 -5.08
C GLN A 345 1.96 18.62 -4.29
N ILE A 346 1.97 19.92 -3.97
CA ILE A 346 3.15 20.56 -3.35
C ILE A 346 3.40 20.11 -1.91
N ASP A 347 2.37 19.57 -1.25
CA ASP A 347 2.48 18.99 0.08
C ASP A 347 3.47 17.83 0.13
N GLU A 348 3.56 17.03 -0.94
CA GLU A 348 4.51 15.91 -1.02
C GLU A 348 5.96 16.41 -0.92
N THR A 349 6.30 17.51 -1.60
CA THR A 349 7.65 18.10 -1.52
C THR A 349 7.96 18.62 -0.12
N GLY A 350 7.00 19.30 0.52
CA GLY A 350 7.15 19.75 1.91
C GLY A 350 7.29 18.60 2.91
N ALA A 351 6.46 17.57 2.76
CA ALA A 351 6.46 16.40 3.63
C ALA A 351 7.76 15.58 3.52
N VAL A 352 8.33 15.45 2.32
CA VAL A 352 9.62 14.76 2.14
C VAL A 352 10.75 15.48 2.87
N LEU A 353 10.84 16.80 2.78
CA LEU A 353 11.83 17.57 3.56
C LEU A 353 11.64 17.37 5.06
N PHE A 354 10.40 17.37 5.52
CA PHE A 354 10.07 17.08 6.92
C PHE A 354 10.55 15.68 7.33
N ALA A 355 10.38 14.66 6.48
CA ALA A 355 10.86 13.30 6.76
C ALA A 355 12.40 13.22 6.78
N TYR A 356 13.11 13.98 5.94
CA TYR A 356 14.59 14.04 5.96
C TYR A 356 15.11 14.54 7.31
N GLU A 357 14.55 15.65 7.81
CA GLU A 357 14.92 16.17 9.12
C GLU A 357 14.49 15.24 10.26
N ALA A 358 13.32 14.59 10.14
CA ALA A 358 12.87 13.58 11.09
C ALA A 358 13.87 12.42 11.21
N ALA A 359 14.36 11.94 10.08
CA ALA A 359 15.37 10.88 10.04
C ALA A 359 16.68 11.30 10.70
N TRP A 360 17.16 12.51 10.42
CA TRP A 360 18.34 13.04 11.10
C TRP A 360 18.17 13.08 12.61
N ARG A 361 17.05 13.60 13.09
CA ARG A 361 16.82 13.71 14.54
C ARG A 361 16.76 12.36 15.23
N GLU A 362 16.20 11.34 14.59
CA GLU A 362 16.06 10.00 15.17
C GLU A 362 17.33 9.16 15.01
N LEU A 363 17.93 9.14 13.81
CA LEU A 363 19.02 8.24 13.48
C LEU A 363 20.42 8.81 13.79
N ARG A 364 20.59 10.12 13.68
CA ARG A 364 21.89 10.80 13.79
C ARG A 364 22.93 10.22 12.84
N ASP A 365 22.50 9.78 11.66
CA ASP A 365 23.33 9.20 10.62
C ASP A 365 23.88 10.32 9.72
N GLU A 366 25.16 10.66 9.92
CA GLU A 366 25.83 11.73 9.17
C GLU A 366 26.05 11.37 7.68
N GLU A 367 26.14 10.09 7.36
CA GLU A 367 26.32 9.64 5.98
C GLU A 367 25.01 9.82 5.20
N LEU A 368 23.89 9.35 5.75
CA LEU A 368 22.57 9.52 5.17
C LEU A 368 22.21 11.02 5.06
N ASP A 369 22.44 11.82 6.09
CA ASP A 369 22.17 13.27 6.09
C ASP A 369 22.92 13.98 4.94
N ARG A 370 24.19 13.62 4.74
CA ARG A 370 25.00 14.15 3.64
C ARG A 370 24.54 13.66 2.26
N GLU A 371 24.09 12.41 2.16
CA GLU A 371 23.53 11.82 0.94
C GLU A 371 22.25 12.56 0.50
N LEU A 372 21.37 12.86 1.45
CA LEU A 372 20.06 13.50 1.19
C LEU A 372 20.15 15.01 0.95
N TRP A 373 21.23 15.68 1.42
CA TRP A 373 21.34 17.14 1.34
C TRP A 373 21.16 17.74 -0.07
N PRO A 374 21.75 17.21 -1.16
CA PRO A 374 21.55 17.77 -2.50
C PRO A 374 20.09 17.75 -2.96
N SER A 375 19.33 16.73 -2.56
CA SER A 375 17.90 16.62 -2.81
C SER A 375 17.13 17.64 -1.95
N ALA A 376 17.45 17.73 -0.67
CA ALA A 376 16.83 18.68 0.26
C ALA A 376 17.03 20.13 -0.20
N ARG A 377 18.24 20.47 -0.66
CA ARG A 377 18.54 21.80 -1.19
C ARG A 377 17.67 22.13 -2.41
N ARG A 378 17.60 21.26 -3.43
CA ARG A 378 16.75 21.49 -4.61
C ARG A 378 15.28 21.67 -4.22
N ALA A 379 14.78 20.88 -3.28
CA ALA A 379 13.40 21.01 -2.79
C ALA A 379 13.17 22.31 -2.03
N GLY A 380 14.10 22.71 -1.16
CA GLY A 380 14.03 23.99 -0.43
C GLY A 380 14.02 25.20 -1.38
N ASP A 381 14.94 25.21 -2.35
CA ASP A 381 15.01 26.27 -3.39
C ASP A 381 13.71 26.33 -4.21
N LEU A 382 13.16 25.17 -4.59
CA LEU A 382 11.88 25.09 -5.29
C LEU A 382 10.74 25.63 -4.44
N LEU A 383 10.62 25.22 -3.16
CA LEU A 383 9.53 25.66 -2.29
C LEU A 383 9.55 27.18 -2.11
N VAL A 384 10.73 27.79 -1.91
CA VAL A 384 10.86 29.27 -1.87
C VAL A 384 10.37 29.91 -3.16
N ALA A 385 10.77 29.39 -4.32
CA ALA A 385 10.36 29.90 -5.63
C ALA A 385 8.87 29.66 -5.93
N PHE A 386 8.26 28.69 -5.27
CA PHE A 386 6.85 28.31 -5.47
C PHE A 386 5.88 29.13 -4.61
N LEU A 387 6.36 30.01 -3.73
CA LEU A 387 5.49 30.87 -2.92
C LEU A 387 4.84 31.97 -3.79
N ASP A 388 3.61 32.27 -3.45
CA ASP A 388 2.87 33.43 -3.98
C ASP A 388 3.23 34.66 -3.16
N SER A 389 3.87 35.65 -3.82
CA SER A 389 4.34 36.86 -3.16
C SER A 389 3.22 37.76 -2.62
N ALA A 390 1.97 37.59 -3.07
CA ALA A 390 0.84 38.37 -2.60
C ALA A 390 0.25 37.81 -1.29
N THR A 391 0.37 36.49 -1.06
CA THR A 391 -0.25 35.81 0.10
C THR A 391 0.76 35.19 1.04
N GLY A 392 1.99 34.95 0.61
CA GLY A 392 2.97 34.14 1.32
C GLY A 392 2.68 32.63 1.28
N LEU A 393 1.51 32.22 0.80
CA LEU A 393 1.14 30.82 0.67
C LEU A 393 1.83 30.17 -0.54
N PRO A 394 1.95 28.82 -0.57
CA PRO A 394 2.29 28.11 -1.80
C PRO A 394 1.30 28.48 -2.91
N ARG A 395 1.79 28.56 -4.16
CA ARG A 395 0.91 28.69 -5.32
C ARG A 395 -0.06 27.52 -5.38
N ALA A 396 -1.13 27.68 -6.17
CA ALA A 396 -2.12 26.65 -6.33
C ALA A 396 -1.51 25.33 -6.83
N SER A 397 -1.90 24.24 -6.18
CA SER A 397 -1.61 22.85 -6.55
C SER A 397 -2.84 21.99 -6.26
N VAL A 398 -2.83 20.73 -6.67
CA VAL A 398 -3.89 19.78 -6.32
C VAL A 398 -3.81 19.47 -4.82
N ASP A 399 -4.96 19.30 -4.15
CA ASP A 399 -5.02 18.95 -2.73
C ASP A 399 -4.66 17.49 -2.48
N LEU A 400 -4.40 17.15 -1.21
CA LEU A 400 -4.03 15.79 -0.84
C LEU A 400 -5.12 14.73 -1.17
N TRP A 401 -6.38 15.14 -1.28
CA TRP A 401 -7.49 14.24 -1.67
C TRP A 401 -7.69 14.15 -3.19
N GLU A 402 -6.84 14.82 -3.95
CA GLU A 402 -6.83 14.78 -5.42
C GLU A 402 -8.10 15.35 -6.08
N GLN A 403 -8.76 16.31 -5.42
CA GLN A 403 -10.04 16.85 -5.88
C GLN A 403 -9.95 18.19 -6.57
N HIS A 404 -9.18 19.13 -5.99
CA HIS A 404 -9.21 20.53 -6.40
C HIS A 404 -7.82 21.13 -6.50
N GLU A 405 -7.67 22.09 -7.42
CA GLU A 405 -6.50 22.95 -7.50
C GLU A 405 -6.74 24.22 -6.68
N GLY A 406 -5.83 24.56 -5.79
CA GLY A 406 -5.98 25.71 -4.91
C GLY A 406 -4.79 25.89 -3.96
N GLN A 407 -4.93 26.88 -3.07
CA GLN A 407 -4.04 27.09 -1.92
C GLN A 407 -4.68 26.40 -0.71
N HIS A 408 -4.17 25.23 -0.36
CA HIS A 408 -4.76 24.36 0.65
C HIS A 408 -4.07 24.51 2.01
N SER A 409 -4.83 24.50 3.10
CA SER A 409 -4.29 24.60 4.46
C SER A 409 -3.32 23.47 4.79
N TYR A 410 -3.66 22.23 4.39
CA TYR A 410 -2.77 21.09 4.58
C TYR A 410 -1.46 21.25 3.81
N SER A 411 -1.55 21.61 2.52
CA SER A 411 -0.36 21.77 1.68
C SER A 411 0.51 22.94 2.16
N ALA A 412 -0.10 24.04 2.62
CA ALA A 412 0.63 25.16 3.21
C ALA A 412 1.35 24.74 4.50
N ALA A 413 0.71 23.93 5.34
CA ALA A 413 1.33 23.39 6.56
C ALA A 413 2.54 22.49 6.23
N ALA A 414 2.39 21.59 5.26
CA ALA A 414 3.48 20.72 4.82
C ALA A 414 4.66 21.52 4.27
N VAL A 415 4.39 22.56 3.46
CA VAL A 415 5.43 23.45 2.92
C VAL A 415 6.13 24.24 4.01
N ALA A 416 5.40 24.81 4.99
CA ALA A 416 6.01 25.53 6.11
C ALA A 416 6.93 24.62 6.92
N ALA A 417 6.47 23.41 7.28
CA ALA A 417 7.28 22.44 8.00
C ALA A 417 8.48 21.94 7.17
N GLY A 418 8.28 21.76 5.86
CA GLY A 418 9.36 21.39 4.93
C GLY A 418 10.43 22.48 4.80
N LEU A 419 10.05 23.75 4.79
CA LEU A 419 10.99 24.88 4.76
C LEU A 419 11.77 25.01 6.07
N ASP A 420 11.14 24.76 7.23
CA ASP A 420 11.88 24.69 8.50
C ASP A 420 12.88 23.54 8.51
N ALA A 421 12.46 22.38 8.02
CA ALA A 421 13.34 21.22 7.87
C ALA A 421 14.51 21.52 6.92
N ALA A 422 14.24 22.18 5.79
CA ALA A 422 15.30 22.64 4.88
C ALA A 422 16.26 23.63 5.54
N ALA A 423 15.75 24.53 6.39
CA ALA A 423 16.59 25.46 7.15
C ALA A 423 17.48 24.72 8.17
N ASP A 424 16.95 23.73 8.90
CA ASP A 424 17.72 22.92 9.85
C ASP A 424 18.79 22.08 9.13
N LEU A 425 18.48 21.51 7.96
CA LEU A 425 19.42 20.82 7.09
C LEU A 425 20.50 21.77 6.55
N ALA A 426 20.10 22.96 6.06
CA ALA A 426 21.02 23.98 5.57
C ALA A 426 21.99 24.45 6.65
N ALA A 427 21.53 24.61 7.88
CA ALA A 427 22.40 24.98 9.02
C ALA A 427 23.57 24.01 9.24
N ARG A 428 23.40 22.72 8.84
CA ARG A 428 24.45 21.70 8.93
C ARG A 428 25.36 21.64 7.70
N HIS A 429 24.82 21.95 6.51
CA HIS A 429 25.53 21.72 5.26
C HIS A 429 25.93 23.00 4.51
N GLU A 430 25.06 23.99 4.41
CA GLU A 430 25.26 25.28 3.74
C GLU A 430 24.57 26.39 4.56
N PRO A 431 25.18 26.85 5.70
CA PRO A 431 24.52 27.75 6.66
C PRO A 431 24.06 29.08 6.08
N GLU A 432 24.61 29.50 4.97
CA GLU A 432 24.20 30.72 4.27
C GLU A 432 22.79 30.66 3.67
N LEU A 433 22.24 29.46 3.45
CA LEU A 433 20.89 29.23 2.93
C LEU A 433 19.83 29.21 4.06
N GLU A 434 20.21 28.90 5.29
CA GLU A 434 19.28 28.79 6.42
C GLU A 434 18.35 29.99 6.56
N PRO A 435 18.82 31.27 6.55
CA PRO A 435 17.94 32.40 6.77
C PRO A 435 16.84 32.54 5.69
N ALA A 436 17.17 32.16 4.44
CA ALA A 436 16.20 32.25 3.34
C ALA A 436 15.06 31.24 3.51
N TYR A 437 15.37 29.99 3.85
CA TYR A 437 14.36 28.95 4.10
C TYR A 437 13.53 29.26 5.34
N ARG A 438 14.19 29.72 6.42
CA ARG A 438 13.51 30.11 7.67
C ARG A 438 12.50 31.24 7.44
N THR A 439 12.93 32.31 6.78
CA THR A 439 12.07 33.46 6.44
C THR A 439 10.90 33.03 5.56
N ALA A 440 11.14 32.15 4.59
CA ALA A 440 10.09 31.62 3.73
C ALA A 440 9.06 30.79 4.52
N GLY A 441 9.50 29.91 5.43
CA GLY A 441 8.62 29.15 6.30
C GLY A 441 7.78 30.02 7.24
N GLU A 442 8.37 31.08 7.83
CA GLU A 442 7.66 32.09 8.61
C GLU A 442 6.59 32.81 7.77
N GLY A 443 6.94 33.21 6.55
CA GLY A 443 6.01 33.84 5.60
C GLY A 443 4.80 32.95 5.27
N VAL A 444 5.01 31.63 5.12
CA VAL A 444 3.90 30.68 4.91
C VAL A 444 2.98 30.62 6.15
N ARG A 445 3.53 30.60 7.37
CA ARG A 445 2.71 30.65 8.60
C ARG A 445 1.89 31.91 8.68
N GLU A 446 2.50 33.06 8.41
CA GLU A 446 1.78 34.34 8.33
C GLU A 446 0.67 34.31 7.28
N GLY A 447 0.94 33.72 6.12
CA GLY A 447 -0.03 33.49 5.04
C GLY A 447 -1.21 32.61 5.48
N ILE A 448 -0.96 31.53 6.21
CA ILE A 448 -2.01 30.66 6.79
C ILE A 448 -2.91 31.48 7.72
N GLU A 449 -2.33 32.25 8.63
CA GLU A 449 -3.08 33.07 9.60
C GLU A 449 -3.89 34.19 8.93
N ALA A 450 -3.34 34.80 7.87
CA ALA A 450 -3.95 35.94 7.21
C ALA A 450 -5.01 35.55 6.17
N HIS A 451 -4.85 34.40 5.50
CA HIS A 451 -5.62 34.08 4.31
C HIS A 451 -6.42 32.76 4.41
N LEU A 452 -6.09 31.89 5.35
CA LEU A 452 -6.77 30.61 5.55
C LEU A 452 -7.56 30.52 6.87
N TRP A 453 -7.36 31.45 7.81
CA TRP A 453 -8.30 31.64 8.92
C TRP A 453 -9.52 32.42 8.45
N SER A 454 -10.72 31.94 8.79
CA SER A 454 -11.98 32.65 8.47
C SER A 454 -12.68 33.10 9.75
N GLU A 455 -12.78 34.42 9.94
CA GLU A 455 -13.58 34.97 11.04
C GLU A 455 -15.08 34.67 10.87
N GLU A 456 -15.57 34.59 9.64
CA GLU A 456 -16.97 34.25 9.32
C GLU A 456 -17.33 32.83 9.76
N HIS A 457 -16.43 31.87 9.51
CA HIS A 457 -16.64 30.45 9.83
C HIS A 457 -16.08 30.08 11.21
N GLY A 458 -15.29 30.96 11.85
CA GLY A 458 -14.65 30.71 13.15
C GLY A 458 -13.66 29.54 13.14
N ARG A 459 -13.05 29.24 12.00
CA ARG A 459 -12.12 28.13 11.82
C ARG A 459 -11.21 28.31 10.62
N TYR A 460 -10.19 27.46 10.49
CA TYR A 460 -9.40 27.40 9.27
C TYR A 460 -10.25 26.84 8.11
N LEU A 461 -10.03 27.40 6.93
CA LEU A 461 -10.63 26.97 5.67
C LEU A 461 -9.92 25.72 5.15
N ARG A 462 -10.61 24.87 4.42
CA ARG A 462 -10.00 23.80 3.66
C ARG A 462 -9.02 24.38 2.63
N SER A 463 -9.50 25.32 1.83
CA SER A 463 -8.68 25.94 0.77
C SER A 463 -9.25 27.24 0.23
N ARG A 464 -8.38 27.94 -0.51
CA ARG A 464 -8.75 28.97 -1.48
C ARG A 464 -8.57 28.37 -2.87
N LEU A 465 -9.66 28.29 -3.64
CA LEU A 465 -9.69 27.62 -4.93
C LEU A 465 -9.25 28.55 -6.06
N VAL A 466 -8.63 27.99 -7.09
CA VAL A 466 -8.38 28.70 -8.35
C VAL A 466 -9.71 28.88 -9.06
N GLY A 467 -10.12 30.13 -9.23
CA GLY A 467 -11.25 30.47 -10.06
C GLY A 467 -10.87 30.29 -11.54
N ARG A 468 -11.55 29.38 -12.23
CA ARG A 468 -11.55 29.33 -13.69
C ARG A 468 -12.82 29.90 -14.20
N ARG A 469 -12.71 30.69 -15.27
CA ARG A 469 -13.84 31.19 -16.01
C ARG A 469 -13.78 30.64 -17.43
N ASP A 470 -14.94 30.26 -17.97
CA ASP A 470 -15.06 29.90 -19.38
C ASP A 470 -14.93 31.16 -20.30
N ALA A 471 -15.11 30.97 -21.59
CA ALA A 471 -15.05 32.04 -22.56
C ALA A 471 -16.16 33.10 -22.36
N GLU A 472 -17.23 32.74 -21.69
CA GLU A 472 -18.39 33.57 -21.35
C GLU A 472 -18.22 34.26 -19.98
N GLY A 473 -17.16 33.92 -19.23
CA GLY A 473 -16.82 34.51 -17.93
C GLY A 473 -17.52 33.81 -16.73
N GLU A 474 -18.17 32.68 -16.96
CA GLU A 474 -18.81 31.92 -15.89
C GLU A 474 -17.81 31.01 -15.17
N PRO A 475 -17.97 30.77 -13.84
CA PRO A 475 -17.10 29.86 -13.09
C PRO A 475 -17.18 28.43 -13.62
N VAL A 476 -16.03 27.83 -13.93
CA VAL A 476 -15.91 26.41 -14.30
C VAL A 476 -15.64 25.60 -13.04
N THR A 477 -16.57 24.74 -12.66
CA THR A 477 -16.49 23.92 -11.45
C THR A 477 -15.78 22.59 -11.65
N ASP A 478 -15.45 22.19 -12.87
CA ASP A 478 -14.86 20.91 -13.21
C ASP A 478 -13.37 21.07 -13.54
N VAL A 479 -12.48 20.68 -12.61
CA VAL A 479 -11.09 21.08 -12.66
C VAL A 479 -10.13 19.92 -12.48
N PHE A 480 -9.92 19.14 -13.52
CA PHE A 480 -8.73 18.31 -13.66
C PHE A 480 -7.79 18.86 -14.74
N THR A 481 -7.15 20.01 -14.47
CA THR A 481 -6.02 20.45 -15.31
C THR A 481 -4.99 21.09 -14.42
N SER A 482 -3.93 20.37 -14.09
CA SER A 482 -2.81 20.92 -13.33
C SER A 482 -2.18 22.10 -14.05
N GLY A 483 -1.81 23.14 -13.30
CA GLY A 483 -1.04 24.29 -13.82
C GLY A 483 0.26 23.87 -14.51
N LEU A 484 0.82 22.71 -14.17
CA LEU A 484 1.99 22.12 -14.83
C LEU A 484 1.70 21.60 -16.26
N ARG A 485 0.46 21.25 -16.60
CA ARG A 485 0.11 20.89 -17.98
C ARG A 485 0.19 22.06 -18.95
N TYR A 486 0.09 23.29 -18.42
CA TYR A 486 0.09 24.51 -19.22
C TYR A 486 0.90 25.60 -18.52
N PRO A 487 2.23 25.50 -18.48
CA PRO A 487 3.08 26.46 -17.76
C PRO A 487 2.94 27.91 -18.24
N ASN A 488 2.35 28.13 -19.40
CA ASN A 488 2.14 29.46 -20.00
C ASN A 488 0.74 30.04 -19.77
N ARG A 489 -0.16 29.36 -19.05
CA ARG A 489 -1.42 30.00 -18.65
C ARG A 489 -1.16 30.93 -17.48
N ALA A 490 -1.59 32.16 -17.63
CA ALA A 490 -1.67 33.10 -16.52
C ALA A 490 -2.44 32.44 -15.38
N VAL A 491 -1.86 32.44 -14.18
CA VAL A 491 -2.56 31.99 -12.97
C VAL A 491 -3.74 32.95 -12.82
N GLU A 492 -4.93 32.44 -13.08
CA GLU A 492 -6.14 33.21 -12.84
C GLU A 492 -6.33 33.34 -11.32
N SER A 493 -6.93 34.47 -10.90
CA SER A 493 -7.06 34.82 -9.49
C SER A 493 -7.69 33.67 -8.64
N VAL A 494 -7.21 33.51 -7.42
CA VAL A 494 -7.85 32.65 -6.43
C VAL A 494 -9.08 33.36 -5.89
N ASP A 495 -10.25 33.07 -6.44
CA ASP A 495 -11.47 33.86 -6.25
C ASP A 495 -12.50 33.17 -5.33
N ALA A 496 -12.36 31.86 -5.10
CA ALA A 496 -13.33 31.08 -4.35
C ALA A 496 -12.73 30.48 -3.07
N ILE A 497 -13.58 30.30 -2.08
CA ILE A 497 -13.25 29.68 -0.80
C ILE A 497 -13.93 28.31 -0.75
N ASP A 498 -13.19 27.26 -0.43
CA ASP A 498 -13.75 25.98 0.01
C ASP A 498 -13.79 25.96 1.55
N ALA A 499 -14.99 26.19 2.08
CA ALA A 499 -15.23 26.22 3.51
C ALA A 499 -15.78 24.89 4.05
N ARG A 500 -15.80 23.81 3.27
CA ARG A 500 -16.17 22.48 3.79
C ARG A 500 -15.25 22.06 4.91
N ILE A 501 -15.82 21.38 5.88
CA ILE A 501 -15.03 20.84 7.00
C ILE A 501 -14.25 19.65 6.49
N ASP A 502 -12.97 19.58 6.84
CA ASP A 502 -12.03 18.59 6.33
C ASP A 502 -11.08 18.13 7.43
N SER A 503 -10.92 16.82 7.56
CA SER A 503 -10.02 16.21 8.55
C SER A 503 -8.55 16.52 8.30
N SER A 504 -8.16 16.88 7.07
CA SER A 504 -6.79 17.28 6.75
C SER A 504 -6.34 18.54 7.47
N LEU A 505 -7.27 19.37 7.96
CA LEU A 505 -6.97 20.53 8.81
C LEU A 505 -6.27 20.14 10.12
N LEU A 506 -6.37 18.90 10.56
CA LEU A 506 -5.57 18.37 11.67
C LEU A 506 -4.07 18.44 11.37
N GLY A 507 -3.67 18.41 10.08
CA GLY A 507 -2.29 18.58 9.63
C GLY A 507 -1.63 19.88 10.07
N LEU A 508 -2.41 20.93 10.32
CA LEU A 508 -1.91 22.20 10.87
C LEU A 508 -1.26 22.00 12.26
N ALA A 509 -1.79 21.07 13.07
CA ALA A 509 -1.25 20.74 14.38
C ALA A 509 -0.36 19.51 14.36
N TRP A 510 -0.80 18.41 13.75
CA TRP A 510 -0.06 17.17 13.64
C TRP A 510 -0.09 16.65 12.18
N PRO A 511 1.04 16.29 11.54
CA PRO A 511 2.41 16.26 12.09
C PRO A 511 3.16 17.59 12.00
N PHE A 512 2.68 18.56 11.25
CA PHE A 512 3.48 19.70 10.77
C PHE A 512 3.71 20.81 11.81
N ARG A 513 2.91 20.88 12.88
CA ARG A 513 3.07 21.81 14.02
C ARG A 513 3.22 23.28 13.62
N VAL A 514 2.49 23.71 12.60
CA VAL A 514 2.49 25.11 12.14
C VAL A 514 1.52 25.99 12.94
N VAL A 515 0.54 25.37 13.58
CA VAL A 515 -0.41 25.99 14.50
C VAL A 515 -0.32 25.25 15.84
N GLU A 516 -0.23 26.03 16.93
CA GLU A 516 -0.22 25.47 18.28
C GLU A 516 -1.50 24.66 18.56
N PRO A 517 -1.39 23.37 18.94
CA PRO A 517 -2.53 22.47 19.11
C PRO A 517 -3.59 23.01 20.07
N ASN A 518 -3.15 23.69 21.15
CA ASN A 518 -4.02 24.24 22.18
C ASN A 518 -4.46 25.68 21.90
N SER A 519 -4.12 26.25 20.74
CA SER A 519 -4.57 27.61 20.39
C SER A 519 -6.10 27.67 20.23
N PRO A 520 -6.75 28.81 20.53
CA PRO A 520 -8.20 28.95 20.36
C PRO A 520 -8.67 28.66 18.93
N ARG A 521 -7.88 29.06 17.91
CA ARG A 521 -8.17 28.83 16.50
C ARG A 521 -8.13 27.35 16.14
N MET A 522 -7.09 26.64 16.58
CA MET A 522 -6.99 25.20 16.31
C MET A 522 -8.09 24.40 17.02
N ARG A 523 -8.37 24.73 18.29
CA ARG A 523 -9.46 24.10 19.04
C ARG A 523 -10.83 24.31 18.38
N ALA A 524 -11.10 25.52 17.88
CA ALA A 524 -12.35 25.81 17.15
C ALA A 524 -12.44 25.00 15.86
N THR A 525 -11.33 24.85 15.12
CA THR A 525 -11.26 24.05 13.90
C THR A 525 -11.52 22.57 14.21
N VAL A 526 -10.87 22.03 15.25
CA VAL A 526 -11.08 20.61 15.64
C VAL A 526 -12.49 20.38 16.16
N ALA A 527 -13.07 21.31 16.92
CA ALA A 527 -14.47 21.20 17.37
C ALA A 527 -15.45 21.14 16.17
N ALA A 528 -15.15 21.85 15.07
CA ALA A 528 -15.95 21.74 13.85
C ALA A 528 -15.76 20.36 13.18
N ILE A 529 -14.53 19.83 13.12
CA ILE A 529 -14.23 18.48 12.62
C ILE A 529 -15.00 17.43 13.42
N GLU A 530 -14.91 17.49 14.76
CA GLU A 530 -15.63 16.57 15.65
C GLU A 530 -17.16 16.64 15.42
N SER A 531 -17.69 17.85 15.29
CA SER A 531 -19.14 18.04 15.10
C SER A 531 -19.66 17.53 13.77
N ALA A 532 -18.88 17.64 12.69
CA ALA A 532 -19.33 17.32 11.33
C ALA A 532 -18.87 15.97 10.83
N LEU A 533 -17.65 15.54 11.20
CA LEU A 533 -16.98 14.38 10.60
C LEU A 533 -16.84 13.19 11.55
N LEU A 534 -16.82 13.41 12.88
CA LEU A 534 -16.77 12.31 13.84
C LEU A 534 -18.13 11.61 13.89
N GLN A 535 -18.15 10.35 13.54
CA GLN A 535 -19.36 9.54 13.54
C GLN A 535 -19.71 9.03 14.94
N PRO A 536 -20.97 8.72 15.22
CA PRO A 536 -21.39 8.20 16.53
C PRO A 536 -20.63 6.95 16.97
N GLU A 537 -20.21 6.14 16.01
CA GLU A 537 -19.43 4.91 16.20
C GLU A 537 -17.95 5.18 16.50
N GLY A 538 -17.46 6.42 16.31
CA GLY A 538 -16.12 6.88 16.65
C GLY A 538 -15.16 7.09 15.47
N GLY A 539 -15.53 6.75 14.23
CA GLY A 539 -14.70 6.98 13.05
C GLY A 539 -14.85 8.38 12.48
N VAL A 540 -13.84 8.88 11.80
CA VAL A 540 -13.78 10.22 11.22
C VAL A 540 -13.86 10.14 9.69
N LEU A 541 -14.79 10.89 9.09
CA LEU A 541 -14.91 11.06 7.65
C LEU A 541 -13.74 11.91 7.11
N ARG A 542 -13.43 11.77 5.85
CA ARG A 542 -12.38 12.55 5.17
C ARG A 542 -12.72 14.05 5.14
N TYR A 543 -13.86 14.39 4.57
CA TYR A 543 -14.38 15.75 4.53
C TYR A 543 -15.90 15.75 4.36
N GLU A 544 -16.50 16.91 4.54
CA GLU A 544 -17.94 17.13 4.44
C GLU A 544 -18.45 16.92 3.01
N GLY A 545 -19.40 15.98 2.84
CA GLY A 545 -19.94 15.62 1.53
C GLY A 545 -19.05 14.65 0.72
N ASP A 546 -18.08 13.99 1.36
CA ASP A 546 -17.32 12.92 0.73
C ASP A 546 -18.23 11.74 0.36
N ASP A 547 -18.19 11.31 -0.90
CA ASP A 547 -18.94 10.17 -1.44
C ASP A 547 -18.02 9.06 -2.00
N TYR A 548 -16.69 9.26 -1.92
CA TYR A 548 -15.72 8.30 -2.43
C TYR A 548 -15.85 6.94 -1.73
N ALA A 549 -16.00 5.89 -2.53
CA ALA A 549 -16.25 4.51 -2.07
C ALA A 549 -17.40 4.38 -1.05
N GLY A 550 -18.39 5.31 -1.11
CA GLY A 550 -19.59 5.32 -0.25
C GLY A 550 -19.54 6.32 0.89
N GLY A 551 -18.51 7.16 1.00
CA GLY A 551 -18.40 8.21 2.02
C GLY A 551 -18.27 7.63 3.44
N ASN A 552 -17.37 6.70 3.62
CA ASN A 552 -17.18 5.96 4.85
C ASN A 552 -16.14 6.63 5.78
N PRO A 553 -16.13 6.31 7.09
CA PRO A 553 -15.03 6.68 7.97
C PRO A 553 -13.69 6.07 7.53
N TRP A 554 -12.66 6.87 7.64
CA TRP A 554 -11.28 6.46 7.33
C TRP A 554 -10.51 6.13 8.60
N LEU A 555 -9.70 5.06 8.56
CA LEU A 555 -8.92 4.68 9.73
C LEU A 555 -7.80 5.70 10.00
N LEU A 556 -7.16 6.18 8.95
CA LEU A 556 -6.07 7.15 9.07
C LEU A 556 -6.54 8.51 9.62
N THR A 557 -7.68 9.04 9.17
CA THR A 557 -8.22 10.32 9.67
C THR A 557 -8.66 10.23 11.13
N THR A 558 -9.17 9.07 11.52
CA THR A 558 -9.50 8.76 12.92
C THR A 558 -8.26 8.79 13.80
N LEU A 559 -7.14 8.20 13.32
CA LEU A 559 -5.87 8.24 14.05
C LEU A 559 -5.22 9.63 14.03
N TRP A 560 -5.43 10.45 12.99
CA TRP A 560 -5.01 11.85 13.01
C TRP A 560 -5.67 12.62 14.16
N LEU A 561 -6.98 12.44 14.34
CA LEU A 561 -7.69 13.04 15.48
C LEU A 561 -7.13 12.52 16.81
N GLY A 562 -6.85 11.23 16.91
CA GLY A 562 -6.21 10.63 18.08
C GLY A 562 -4.84 11.23 18.40
N LEU A 563 -4.02 11.47 17.38
CA LEU A 563 -2.69 12.07 17.53
C LEU A 563 -2.77 13.55 17.90
N TYR A 564 -3.79 14.28 17.44
CA TYR A 564 -4.08 15.61 17.93
C TYR A 564 -4.45 15.61 19.43
N TYR A 565 -5.30 14.68 19.88
CA TYR A 565 -5.61 14.54 21.32
C TYR A 565 -4.36 14.28 22.17
N ARG A 566 -3.43 13.44 21.66
CA ARG A 566 -2.13 13.22 22.33
C ARG A 566 -1.37 14.53 22.54
N GLN A 567 -1.32 15.42 21.53
CA GLN A 567 -0.64 16.73 21.66
C GLN A 567 -1.26 17.60 22.76
N LEU A 568 -2.54 17.39 23.07
CA LEU A 568 -3.23 18.05 24.19
C LEU A 568 -3.07 17.34 25.53
N GLY A 569 -2.42 16.17 25.56
CA GLY A 569 -2.35 15.31 26.75
C GLY A 569 -3.67 14.56 27.05
N ASP A 570 -4.60 14.50 26.09
CA ASP A 570 -5.85 13.71 26.20
C ASP A 570 -5.61 12.27 25.75
N GLU A 571 -4.99 11.48 26.63
CA GLU A 571 -4.75 10.05 26.41
C GLU A 571 -6.05 9.26 26.24
N ALA A 572 -7.15 9.68 26.86
CA ALA A 572 -8.44 9.03 26.70
C ALA A 572 -9.01 9.27 25.31
N GLY A 573 -8.81 10.46 24.74
CA GLY A 573 -9.17 10.77 23.35
C GLY A 573 -8.39 9.92 22.36
N LEU A 574 -7.07 9.86 22.52
CA LEU A 574 -6.22 8.98 21.71
C LEU A 574 -6.68 7.53 21.81
N ARG A 575 -6.89 7.03 23.03
CA ARG A 575 -7.29 5.63 23.24
C ARG A 575 -8.61 5.30 22.53
N ARG A 576 -9.61 6.16 22.57
CA ARG A 576 -10.87 5.96 21.84
C ARG A 576 -10.65 5.80 20.33
N CYS A 577 -9.78 6.61 19.73
CA CYS A 577 -9.46 6.52 18.30
C CYS A 577 -8.70 5.22 17.96
N VAL A 578 -7.74 4.85 18.78
CA VAL A 578 -6.98 3.60 18.60
C VAL A 578 -7.89 2.38 18.79
N ASP A 579 -8.73 2.35 19.80
CA ASP A 579 -9.68 1.25 20.03
C ASP A 579 -10.68 1.12 18.88
N TYR A 580 -11.14 2.25 18.33
CA TYR A 580 -11.99 2.24 17.13
C TYR A 580 -11.30 1.53 15.97
N VAL A 581 -10.05 1.86 15.68
CA VAL A 581 -9.28 1.27 14.58
C VAL A 581 -8.95 -0.19 14.86
N ALA A 582 -8.53 -0.52 16.07
CA ALA A 582 -8.21 -1.90 16.46
C ALA A 582 -9.42 -2.84 16.33
N ALA A 583 -10.62 -2.37 16.70
CA ALA A 583 -11.86 -3.13 16.59
C ALA A 583 -12.32 -3.33 15.13
N ARG A 584 -11.70 -2.66 14.16
CA ARG A 584 -12.03 -2.72 12.72
C ARG A 584 -10.93 -3.33 11.89
N ALA A 585 -9.88 -3.82 12.52
CA ALA A 585 -8.95 -4.72 11.88
C ALA A 585 -9.69 -6.00 11.45
N THR A 586 -9.35 -6.53 10.28
CA THR A 586 -9.89 -7.83 9.86
C THR A 586 -9.49 -8.93 10.84
N PRO A 587 -10.13 -10.10 10.81
CA PRO A 587 -9.69 -11.24 11.64
C PRO A 587 -8.22 -11.62 11.44
N LEU A 588 -7.63 -11.25 10.31
CA LEU A 588 -6.20 -11.45 10.01
C LEU A 588 -5.31 -10.26 10.45
N GLY A 589 -5.88 -9.24 11.10
CA GLY A 589 -5.15 -8.07 11.58
C GLY A 589 -4.75 -7.09 10.46
N LEU A 590 -5.42 -7.13 9.31
CA LEU A 590 -5.20 -6.17 8.23
C LEU A 590 -6.11 -4.95 8.39
N LEU A 591 -5.59 -3.78 8.07
CA LEU A 591 -6.30 -2.50 8.17
C LEU A 591 -6.67 -1.99 6.78
N PRO A 592 -7.98 -1.75 6.51
CA PRO A 592 -8.42 -1.13 5.29
C PRO A 592 -8.18 0.39 5.30
N GLU A 593 -8.45 1.03 4.17
CA GLU A 593 -8.57 2.49 4.09
C GLU A 593 -9.80 2.97 4.83
N GLN A 594 -10.95 2.41 4.48
CA GLN A 594 -12.27 2.80 4.96
C GLN A 594 -13.04 1.59 5.52
N VAL A 595 -13.96 1.88 6.41
CA VAL A 595 -14.87 0.88 6.98
C VAL A 595 -16.31 1.35 6.88
N THR A 596 -17.23 0.42 6.60
CA THR A 596 -18.66 0.72 6.63
C THR A 596 -19.12 1.07 8.05
N ARG A 597 -20.37 1.52 8.19
CA ARG A 597 -20.96 1.77 9.51
C ARG A 597 -21.09 0.50 10.35
N GLU A 598 -21.21 -0.65 9.69
CA GLU A 598 -21.24 -1.97 10.32
C GLU A 598 -19.85 -2.45 10.76
N GLY A 599 -18.79 -1.75 10.32
CA GLY A 599 -17.39 -2.06 10.67
C GLY A 599 -16.66 -2.96 9.70
N GLU A 600 -17.28 -3.27 8.56
CA GLU A 600 -16.66 -4.10 7.52
C GLU A 600 -15.70 -3.26 6.65
N PRO A 601 -14.62 -3.86 6.12
CA PRO A 601 -13.76 -3.20 5.15
C PRO A 601 -14.56 -2.71 3.93
N ALA A 602 -14.48 -1.42 3.64
CA ALA A 602 -15.23 -0.79 2.55
C ALA A 602 -14.36 -0.54 1.31
N TRP A 603 -13.09 -0.24 1.51
CA TRP A 603 -12.17 0.09 0.43
C TRP A 603 -10.73 -0.28 0.78
N VAL A 604 -9.94 -0.58 -0.22
CA VAL A 604 -8.62 -1.22 -0.32
C VAL A 604 -8.07 -1.84 0.98
N LEU A 605 -7.48 -3.01 0.85
CA LEU A 605 -7.02 -3.82 1.97
C LEU A 605 -5.77 -4.63 1.56
N PRO A 606 -4.68 -4.62 2.34
CA PRO A 606 -4.38 -3.66 3.40
C PRO A 606 -3.97 -2.29 2.84
N LEU A 607 -4.24 -1.20 3.57
CA LEU A 607 -3.67 0.11 3.25
C LEU A 607 -2.41 0.36 4.09
N ALA A 608 -1.28 0.58 3.43
CA ALA A 608 0.00 0.85 4.09
C ALA A 608 -0.08 2.07 5.03
N TRP A 609 -0.73 3.15 4.61
CA TRP A 609 -0.89 4.35 5.41
C TRP A 609 -1.72 4.11 6.68
N SER A 610 -2.79 3.31 6.64
CA SER A 610 -3.56 2.93 7.84
C SER A 610 -2.69 2.17 8.85
N HIS A 611 -1.87 1.22 8.39
CA HIS A 611 -0.91 0.50 9.23
C HIS A 611 0.16 1.43 9.80
N ALA A 612 0.72 2.33 9.00
CA ALA A 612 1.70 3.32 9.45
C ALA A 612 1.12 4.25 10.54
N MET A 613 -0.11 4.73 10.35
CA MET A 613 -0.79 5.58 11.33
C MET A 613 -1.05 4.85 12.65
N LEU A 614 -1.39 3.55 12.62
CA LEU A 614 -1.52 2.75 13.84
C LEU A 614 -0.19 2.66 14.59
N LEU A 615 0.92 2.41 13.88
CA LEU A 615 2.25 2.38 14.51
C LEU A 615 2.58 3.72 15.17
N LEU A 616 2.32 4.85 14.50
CA LEU A 616 2.53 6.19 15.04
C LEU A 616 1.62 6.49 16.25
N ALA A 617 0.37 6.01 16.23
CA ALA A 617 -0.57 6.22 17.31
C ALA A 617 -0.28 5.35 18.54
N THR A 618 0.29 4.16 18.35
CA THR A 618 0.60 3.22 19.42
C THR A 618 2.04 3.31 19.93
N ARG A 619 2.88 4.07 19.23
CA ARG A 619 4.26 4.33 19.61
C ARG A 619 4.49 5.84 19.62
N PRO A 620 4.50 6.53 20.77
CA PRO A 620 4.79 7.95 20.85
C PRO A 620 6.28 8.21 20.69
N GLU A 621 6.57 9.41 20.23
CA GLU A 621 7.82 10.11 20.35
C GLU A 621 8.94 9.69 19.40
N LEU A 622 8.73 10.01 18.15
CA LEU A 622 9.75 10.78 17.47
C LEU A 622 9.71 12.17 18.10
N GLY A 623 10.80 12.68 18.68
CA GLY A 623 10.85 14.04 19.26
C GLY A 623 10.49 15.16 18.29
N ILE A 624 9.93 14.81 17.16
CA ILE A 624 9.56 15.65 16.01
C ILE A 624 8.04 15.64 15.78
N VAL A 625 7.34 14.58 16.18
CA VAL A 625 5.90 14.41 15.86
C VAL A 625 5.05 14.53 17.11
#